data_6c6e56983aea2c3c92cce5c3875bdd50
#
_entry.id   6c6e56983aea2c3c92cce5c3875bdd50
#
_cell.length_a   1.000
_cell.length_b   1.000
_cell.length_c   1.000
_cell.angle_alpha   90.00
_cell.angle_beta   90.00
_cell.angle_gamma   90.00
#
_symmetry.space_group_name_H-M   'P 1'
#
loop_
_entity.id
_entity.type
_entity.pdbx_description
1 polymer ?
#
loop_
_entity_poly.entity_id
_entity_poly.type
_entity_poly.pdbx_seq_one_letter_code
_entity_poly.pdbx_strand_id
1 'polypeptide(L)'
;ELIYYMEQNGCYKASKEEVDKLVKTVLVEKNGSYTVSRKCVGRSAKVILGMIGVNVGDDVRCIIFEGEKEHPLIWEELMMPILGIVRVKDVDEGIETALILEHGNRHSAHMHSTNVQNLTRYGKALDTAIFVKNGPSYAALGFGGEGYPTFTICSRTGEGLTSAKSFTKSRRC
;
A
#
# COMPACT_ATOMS: atom_id res chain seq x y z
N GLU A 1 14.80 -12.35 2.98
CA GLU A 1 14.66 -11.96 4.41
C GLU A 1 13.29 -11.33 4.68
N LEU A 2 12.89 -10.23 4.02
CA LEU A 2 11.59 -9.56 4.22
C LEU A 2 10.41 -10.53 4.09
N ILE A 3 10.30 -11.25 2.98
CA ILE A 3 9.21 -12.20 2.72
C ILE A 3 9.11 -13.26 3.83
N TYR A 4 10.23 -13.81 4.27
CA TYR A 4 10.27 -14.76 5.37
C TYR A 4 9.62 -14.19 6.64
N TYR A 5 9.97 -12.96 7.04
CA TYR A 5 9.37 -12.34 8.21
C TYR A 5 7.88 -11.99 7.99
N MET A 6 7.48 -11.65 6.78
CA MET A 6 6.07 -11.43 6.46
C MET A 6 5.25 -12.71 6.63
N GLU A 7 5.75 -13.86 6.15
CA GLU A 7 5.10 -15.16 6.34
C GLU A 7 4.98 -15.52 7.83
N GLN A 8 6.04 -15.26 8.62
CA GLN A 8 6.00 -15.49 10.08
C GLN A 8 4.99 -14.57 10.81
N ASN A 9 4.55 -13.49 10.17
CA ASN A 9 3.62 -12.52 10.75
C ASN A 9 2.24 -12.49 10.06
N GLY A 10 1.81 -13.64 9.52
CA GLY A 10 0.46 -13.83 9.01
C GLY A 10 0.28 -13.42 7.54
N CYS A 11 1.36 -13.37 6.75
CA CYS A 11 1.23 -13.25 5.31
C CYS A 11 1.24 -14.64 4.65
N TYR A 12 0.35 -14.83 3.68
CA TYR A 12 0.31 -16.01 2.82
C TYR A 12 1.04 -15.69 1.53
N LYS A 13 2.11 -16.43 1.22
CA LYS A 13 2.83 -16.29 -0.04
C LYS A 13 2.14 -17.11 -1.13
N ALA A 14 1.51 -16.41 -2.06
CA ALA A 14 0.83 -17.05 -3.17
C ALA A 14 1.81 -17.61 -4.21
N SER A 15 1.51 -18.80 -4.74
CA SER A 15 2.20 -19.39 -5.90
C SER A 15 1.84 -18.64 -7.18
N LYS A 16 2.59 -18.89 -8.27
CA LYS A 16 2.32 -18.26 -9.55
C LYS A 16 0.91 -18.58 -10.07
N GLU A 17 0.50 -19.84 -9.96
CA GLU A 17 -0.83 -20.30 -10.37
C GLU A 17 -1.95 -19.66 -9.56
N GLU A 18 -1.70 -19.43 -8.27
CA GLU A 18 -2.65 -18.73 -7.40
C GLU A 18 -2.73 -17.24 -7.74
N VAL A 19 -1.61 -16.60 -8.06
CA VAL A 19 -1.57 -15.21 -8.53
C VAL A 19 -2.37 -15.04 -9.82
N ASP A 20 -2.24 -15.97 -10.78
CA ASP A 20 -3.03 -15.96 -12.01
C ASP A 20 -4.54 -16.11 -11.75
N LYS A 21 -4.92 -16.91 -10.75
CA LYS A 21 -6.33 -17.01 -10.31
C LYS A 21 -6.79 -15.74 -9.59
N LEU A 22 -5.93 -15.13 -8.78
CA LEU A 22 -6.24 -13.87 -8.10
C LEU A 22 -6.51 -12.76 -9.11
N VAL A 23 -5.69 -12.60 -10.16
CA VAL A 23 -5.93 -11.62 -11.23
C VAL A 23 -7.36 -11.76 -11.78
N LYS A 24 -7.75 -12.99 -12.16
CA LYS A 24 -9.09 -13.28 -12.73
C LYS A 24 -10.24 -13.10 -11.74
N THR A 25 -9.96 -13.17 -10.44
CA THR A 25 -10.97 -13.10 -9.39
C THR A 25 -11.19 -11.67 -8.90
N VAL A 26 -10.09 -10.94 -8.67
CA VAL A 26 -10.15 -9.63 -8.04
C VAL A 26 -10.15 -8.47 -9.01
N LEU A 27 -9.76 -8.71 -10.26
CA LEU A 27 -9.80 -7.71 -11.32
C LEU A 27 -10.87 -8.06 -12.37
N VAL A 28 -11.42 -7.02 -12.97
CA VAL A 28 -12.35 -7.10 -14.11
C VAL A 28 -11.71 -6.33 -15.25
N GLU A 29 -11.39 -7.03 -16.33
CA GLU A 29 -10.87 -6.40 -17.54
C GLU A 29 -12.04 -5.76 -18.32
N LYS A 30 -11.89 -4.50 -18.68
CA LYS A 30 -12.85 -3.76 -19.48
C LYS A 30 -12.11 -2.82 -20.43
N ASN A 31 -12.29 -3.04 -21.73
CA ASN A 31 -11.68 -2.23 -22.79
C ASN A 31 -10.14 -2.11 -22.68
N GLY A 32 -9.45 -3.19 -22.33
CA GLY A 32 -7.99 -3.20 -22.17
C GLY A 32 -7.46 -2.55 -20.89
N SER A 33 -8.34 -2.18 -19.97
CA SER A 33 -7.97 -1.67 -18.64
C SER A 33 -8.53 -2.58 -17.56
N TYR A 34 -7.83 -2.66 -16.42
CA TYR A 34 -8.32 -3.39 -15.26
C TYR A 34 -9.06 -2.46 -14.31
N THR A 35 -10.08 -3.00 -13.67
CA THR A 35 -10.78 -2.37 -12.55
C THR A 35 -10.98 -3.40 -11.45
N VAL A 36 -11.00 -2.94 -10.19
CA VAL A 36 -11.14 -3.82 -9.04
C VAL A 36 -12.58 -4.35 -8.94
N SER A 37 -12.71 -5.66 -8.72
CA SER A 37 -14.00 -6.30 -8.47
C SER A 37 -14.61 -5.82 -7.17
N ARG A 38 -15.77 -5.20 -7.22
CA ARG A 38 -16.51 -4.73 -6.03
C ARG A 38 -16.81 -5.84 -5.01
N LYS A 39 -16.84 -7.10 -5.45
CA LYS A 39 -17.07 -8.25 -4.57
C LYS A 39 -15.90 -8.53 -3.64
N CYS A 40 -14.69 -8.06 -4.01
CA CYS A 40 -13.43 -8.32 -3.30
C CYS A 40 -12.97 -7.14 -2.44
N VAL A 41 -13.40 -5.92 -2.75
CA VAL A 41 -13.05 -4.71 -1.98
C VAL A 41 -13.44 -4.86 -0.51
N GLY A 42 -12.48 -4.60 0.39
CA GLY A 42 -12.67 -4.67 1.85
C GLY A 42 -12.83 -6.10 2.40
N ARG A 43 -12.64 -7.15 1.59
CA ARG A 43 -12.68 -8.54 2.07
C ARG A 43 -11.35 -8.93 2.72
N SER A 44 -11.41 -9.86 3.69
CA SER A 44 -10.21 -10.42 4.31
C SER A 44 -9.42 -11.32 3.34
N ALA A 45 -8.15 -11.54 3.62
CA ALA A 45 -7.28 -12.45 2.86
C ALA A 45 -7.88 -13.86 2.77
N LYS A 46 -8.41 -14.37 3.89
CA LYS A 46 -9.09 -15.68 3.96
C LYS A 46 -10.25 -15.79 2.96
N VAL A 47 -11.10 -14.77 2.86
CA VAL A 47 -12.23 -14.76 1.94
C VAL A 47 -11.75 -14.75 0.50
N ILE A 48 -10.75 -13.93 0.18
CA ILE A 48 -10.19 -13.83 -1.19
C ILE A 48 -9.51 -15.15 -1.60
N LEU A 49 -8.71 -15.74 -0.70
CA LEU A 49 -8.07 -17.04 -0.94
C LEU A 49 -9.11 -18.14 -1.12
N GLY A 50 -10.19 -18.12 -0.33
CA GLY A 50 -11.31 -19.06 -0.50
C GLY A 50 -11.97 -18.98 -1.86
N MET A 51 -12.04 -17.80 -2.49
CA MET A 51 -12.59 -17.62 -3.83
C MET A 51 -11.75 -18.29 -4.93
N ILE A 52 -10.46 -18.51 -4.68
CA ILE A 52 -9.57 -19.21 -5.61
C ILE A 52 -9.30 -20.69 -5.21
N GLY A 53 -10.05 -21.18 -4.21
CA GLY A 53 -9.99 -22.57 -3.74
C GLY A 53 -8.89 -22.84 -2.71
N VAL A 54 -8.29 -21.81 -2.10
CA VAL A 54 -7.28 -21.93 -1.06
C VAL A 54 -7.91 -21.70 0.30
N ASN A 55 -7.85 -22.69 1.18
CA ASN A 55 -8.40 -22.61 2.54
C ASN A 55 -7.30 -22.29 3.55
N VAL A 56 -7.45 -21.18 4.27
CA VAL A 56 -6.52 -20.70 5.31
C VAL A 56 -7.27 -20.34 6.59
N GLY A 57 -6.53 -20.21 7.69
CA GLY A 57 -7.07 -19.75 8.98
C GLY A 57 -7.35 -18.24 9.01
N ASP A 58 -7.93 -17.78 10.13
CA ASP A 58 -8.19 -16.36 10.38
C ASP A 58 -6.92 -15.58 10.79
N ASP A 59 -5.83 -16.28 11.02
CA ASP A 59 -4.50 -15.75 11.30
C ASP A 59 -3.83 -15.16 10.04
N VAL A 60 -4.26 -15.56 8.83
CA VAL A 60 -3.77 -15.00 7.57
C VAL A 60 -4.38 -13.64 7.33
N ARG A 61 -3.53 -12.60 7.35
CA ARG A 61 -3.93 -11.20 7.27
C ARG A 61 -3.70 -10.56 5.91
N CYS A 62 -2.71 -11.04 5.15
CA CYS A 62 -2.33 -10.49 3.86
C CYS A 62 -1.85 -11.58 2.92
N ILE A 63 -2.13 -11.41 1.63
CA ILE A 63 -1.61 -12.24 0.54
C ILE A 63 -0.43 -11.50 -0.06
N ILE A 64 0.72 -12.17 -0.20
CA ILE A 64 1.91 -11.56 -0.79
C ILE A 64 2.38 -12.38 -1.99
N PHE A 65 2.98 -11.70 -2.96
CA PHE A 65 3.61 -12.34 -4.11
C PHE A 65 4.73 -11.46 -4.66
N GLU A 66 5.67 -12.05 -5.38
CA GLU A 66 6.70 -11.31 -6.12
C GLU A 66 6.28 -11.18 -7.58
N GLY A 67 6.48 -9.99 -8.16
CA GLY A 67 6.15 -9.72 -9.55
C GLY A 67 6.86 -8.47 -10.09
N GLU A 68 6.70 -8.24 -11.38
CA GLU A 68 7.20 -7.04 -12.05
C GLU A 68 6.25 -5.87 -11.81
N LYS A 69 6.75 -4.64 -11.91
CA LYS A 69 5.96 -3.41 -11.66
C LYS A 69 4.72 -3.28 -12.56
N GLU A 70 4.76 -3.86 -13.75
CA GLU A 70 3.65 -3.86 -14.71
C GLU A 70 2.58 -4.91 -14.41
N HIS A 71 2.79 -5.77 -13.40
CA HIS A 71 1.83 -6.80 -13.04
C HIS A 71 0.52 -6.16 -12.56
N PRO A 72 -0.67 -6.58 -13.07
CA PRO A 72 -1.95 -5.91 -12.78
C PRO A 72 -2.26 -5.75 -11.29
N LEU A 73 -1.93 -6.75 -10.46
CA LEU A 73 -2.14 -6.67 -9.01
C LEU A 73 -1.10 -5.79 -8.27
N ILE A 74 -0.10 -5.26 -8.97
CA ILE A 74 0.85 -4.27 -8.46
C ILE A 74 0.49 -2.90 -8.98
N TRP A 75 0.04 -2.83 -10.23
CA TRP A 75 -0.31 -1.60 -10.91
C TRP A 75 -1.60 -0.98 -10.38
N GLU A 76 -2.63 -1.78 -10.13
CA GLU A 76 -3.94 -1.30 -9.71
C GLU A 76 -4.05 -1.09 -8.19
N GLU A 77 -4.81 -0.08 -7.78
CA GLU A 77 -5.17 0.12 -6.38
C GLU A 77 -6.23 -0.88 -5.95
N LEU A 78 -5.84 -1.92 -5.23
CA LEU A 78 -6.71 -3.08 -4.98
C LEU A 78 -7.74 -2.88 -3.87
N MET A 79 -7.48 -2.03 -2.86
CA MET A 79 -8.32 -1.83 -1.67
C MET A 79 -8.68 -3.14 -0.93
N MET A 80 -7.73 -4.07 -0.89
CA MET A 80 -7.85 -5.40 -0.26
C MET A 80 -6.46 -5.89 0.18
N PRO A 81 -6.36 -6.90 1.06
CA PRO A 81 -5.09 -7.35 1.62
C PRO A 81 -4.31 -8.24 0.64
N ILE A 82 -3.95 -7.70 -0.51
CA ILE A 82 -3.03 -8.29 -1.48
C ILE A 82 -1.89 -7.30 -1.68
N LEU A 83 -0.65 -7.75 -1.50
CA LEU A 83 0.55 -6.92 -1.59
C LEU A 83 1.55 -7.55 -2.55
N GLY A 84 1.79 -6.89 -3.67
CA GLY A 84 2.86 -7.23 -4.59
C GLY A 84 4.21 -6.70 -4.11
N ILE A 85 5.26 -7.47 -4.37
CA ILE A 85 6.64 -7.16 -4.02
C ILE A 85 7.44 -7.09 -5.32
N VAL A 86 8.03 -5.94 -5.59
CA VAL A 86 8.91 -5.72 -6.75
C VAL A 86 10.35 -5.70 -6.26
N ARG A 87 11.21 -6.47 -6.92
CA ARG A 87 12.66 -6.41 -6.64
C ARG A 87 13.30 -5.33 -7.48
N VAL A 88 14.13 -4.55 -6.85
CA VAL A 88 14.93 -3.50 -7.50
C VAL A 88 16.40 -3.71 -7.17
N LYS A 89 17.29 -3.25 -8.04
CA LYS A 89 18.73 -3.43 -7.88
C LYS A 89 19.33 -2.51 -6.82
N ASP A 90 18.77 -1.31 -6.67
CA ASP A 90 19.26 -0.29 -5.76
C ASP A 90 18.14 0.70 -5.35
N VAL A 91 18.47 1.66 -4.51
CA VAL A 91 17.52 2.66 -4.00
C VAL A 91 17.04 3.62 -5.09
N ASP A 92 17.84 3.88 -6.12
CA ASP A 92 17.49 4.81 -7.19
C ASP A 92 16.38 4.20 -8.06
N GLU A 93 16.54 2.96 -8.47
CA GLU A 93 15.48 2.21 -9.15
C GLU A 93 14.24 2.04 -8.27
N GLY A 94 14.42 1.86 -6.95
CA GLY A 94 13.30 1.79 -6.00
C GLY A 94 12.50 3.07 -5.94
N ILE A 95 13.16 4.23 -5.95
CA ILE A 95 12.51 5.55 -5.99
C ILE A 95 11.78 5.75 -7.32
N GLU A 96 12.39 5.44 -8.44
CA GLU A 96 11.78 5.55 -9.76
C GLU A 96 10.56 4.65 -9.90
N THR A 97 10.66 3.40 -9.46
CA THR A 97 9.54 2.45 -9.47
C THR A 97 8.39 2.94 -8.61
N ALA A 98 8.67 3.44 -7.41
CA ALA A 98 7.65 3.97 -6.52
C ALA A 98 6.95 5.19 -7.10
N LEU A 99 7.67 6.10 -7.78
CA LEU A 99 7.10 7.25 -8.49
C LEU A 99 6.14 6.84 -9.60
N ILE A 100 6.49 5.79 -10.35
CA ILE A 100 5.65 5.25 -11.42
C ILE A 100 4.37 4.66 -10.83
N LEU A 101 4.49 3.81 -9.81
CA LEU A 101 3.38 3.10 -9.19
C LEU A 101 2.47 3.98 -8.32
N GLU A 102 2.94 5.15 -7.92
CA GLU A 102 2.17 6.13 -7.16
C GLU A 102 1.14 6.88 -8.04
N HIS A 103 1.30 6.84 -9.37
CA HIS A 103 0.40 7.41 -10.38
C HIS A 103 0.11 8.91 -10.23
N GLY A 104 0.89 9.65 -9.45
CA GLY A 104 0.66 11.07 -9.18
C GLY A 104 -0.44 11.37 -8.16
N ASN A 105 -0.95 10.37 -7.46
CA ASN A 105 -2.00 10.51 -6.44
C ASN A 105 -1.50 11.26 -5.20
N ARG A 106 -0.21 11.17 -4.87
CA ARG A 106 0.44 11.88 -3.76
C ARG A 106 -0.20 11.60 -2.39
N HIS A 107 -0.68 10.35 -2.22
CA HIS A 107 -1.41 9.96 -1.04
C HIS A 107 -0.47 9.66 0.15
N SER A 108 0.23 8.56 0.13
CA SER A 108 1.12 8.13 1.21
C SER A 108 2.28 7.29 0.71
N ALA A 109 3.41 7.42 1.39
CA ALA A 109 4.61 6.65 1.11
C ALA A 109 5.30 6.23 2.41
N HIS A 110 6.05 5.13 2.35
CA HIS A 110 6.78 4.58 3.48
C HIS A 110 8.19 4.22 3.05
N MET A 111 9.14 4.39 3.96
CA MET A 111 10.49 3.88 3.74
C MET A 111 11.10 3.39 5.05
N HIS A 112 11.63 2.18 5.02
CA HIS A 112 12.45 1.64 6.09
C HIS A 112 13.91 1.69 5.69
N SER A 113 14.71 2.48 6.39
CA SER A 113 16.14 2.65 6.11
C SER A 113 16.87 3.26 7.30
N THR A 114 18.11 2.87 7.48
CA THR A 114 19.05 3.55 8.39
C THR A 114 19.81 4.71 7.72
N ASN A 115 19.71 4.82 6.39
CA ASN A 115 20.32 5.88 5.62
C ASN A 115 19.39 7.09 5.52
N VAL A 116 19.70 8.15 6.30
CA VAL A 116 18.92 9.39 6.36
C VAL A 116 18.86 10.12 5.01
N GLN A 117 19.91 10.02 4.19
CA GLN A 117 19.93 10.63 2.86
C GLN A 117 18.91 9.96 1.94
N ASN A 118 18.83 8.62 1.96
CA ASN A 118 17.84 7.87 1.19
C ASN A 118 16.41 8.20 1.64
N LEU A 119 16.16 8.26 2.96
CA LEU A 119 14.87 8.68 3.50
C LEU A 119 14.47 10.07 3.00
N THR A 120 15.41 11.01 3.00
CA THR A 120 15.18 12.39 2.55
C THR A 120 14.92 12.45 1.05
N ARG A 121 15.71 11.74 0.24
CA ARG A 121 15.55 11.68 -1.22
C ARG A 121 14.20 11.11 -1.60
N TYR A 122 13.83 9.98 -0.99
CA TYR A 122 12.54 9.32 -1.23
C TYR A 122 11.36 10.22 -0.87
N GLY A 123 11.35 10.79 0.34
CA GLY A 123 10.27 11.69 0.78
C GLY A 123 10.12 12.92 -0.12
N LYS A 124 11.23 13.52 -0.58
CA LYS A 124 11.19 14.65 -1.52
C LYS A 124 10.69 14.24 -2.90
N ALA A 125 11.08 13.07 -3.39
CA ALA A 125 10.69 12.59 -4.71
C ALA A 125 9.20 12.25 -4.77
N LEU A 126 8.70 11.49 -3.80
CA LEU A 126 7.29 11.08 -3.76
C LEU A 126 6.35 12.25 -3.43
N ASP A 127 6.79 13.20 -2.60
CA ASP A 127 6.04 14.41 -2.26
C ASP A 127 4.58 14.11 -1.88
N THR A 128 4.40 13.09 -1.04
CA THR A 128 3.08 12.61 -0.60
C THR A 128 2.55 13.40 0.59
N ALA A 129 1.24 13.40 0.79
CA ALA A 129 0.59 14.02 1.95
C ALA A 129 1.04 13.38 3.27
N ILE A 130 1.33 12.08 3.25
CA ILE A 130 1.83 11.32 4.41
C ILE A 130 3.12 10.59 4.01
N PHE A 131 4.17 10.78 4.78
CA PHE A 131 5.42 10.04 4.64
C PHE A 131 5.84 9.40 5.96
N VAL A 132 5.83 8.07 6.03
CA VAL A 132 6.19 7.33 7.24
C VAL A 132 7.62 6.76 7.12
N LYS A 133 8.43 7.03 8.13
CA LYS A 133 9.82 6.55 8.23
C LYS A 133 9.91 5.48 9.31
N ASN A 134 10.43 4.31 8.95
CA ASN A 134 10.73 3.23 9.90
C ASN A 134 9.57 2.86 10.85
N GLY A 135 8.34 2.95 10.35
CA GLY A 135 7.14 2.67 11.12
C GLY A 135 6.02 2.10 10.27
N PRO A 136 4.96 1.60 10.91
CA PRO A 136 3.77 1.13 10.21
C PRO A 136 2.95 2.32 9.71
N SER A 137 2.09 2.08 8.70
CA SER A 137 1.15 3.09 8.18
C SER A 137 0.30 3.74 9.27
N TYR A 138 -0.08 2.99 10.29
CA TYR A 138 -0.85 3.47 11.44
C TYR A 138 -0.14 4.55 12.28
N ALA A 139 1.18 4.68 12.17
CA ALA A 139 1.90 5.76 12.83
C ALA A 139 1.40 7.15 12.38
N ALA A 140 1.02 7.29 11.11
CA ALA A 140 0.41 8.49 10.56
C ALA A 140 -1.01 8.79 11.10
N LEU A 141 -1.64 7.80 11.72
CA LEU A 141 -2.95 7.94 12.38
C LEU A 141 -2.83 8.07 13.90
N GLY A 142 -1.64 8.37 14.41
CA GLY A 142 -1.40 8.54 15.84
C GLY A 142 -1.16 7.25 16.64
N PHE A 143 -1.08 6.07 15.99
CA PHE A 143 -0.79 4.81 16.65
C PHE A 143 0.72 4.58 16.80
N GLY A 144 1.26 4.93 17.96
CA GLY A 144 2.69 4.81 18.24
C GLY A 144 3.57 5.81 17.48
N GLY A 145 2.98 6.83 16.88
CA GLY A 145 3.65 7.89 16.14
C GLY A 145 2.98 9.23 16.33
N GLU A 146 3.52 10.26 15.68
CA GLU A 146 2.97 11.59 15.65
C GLU A 146 1.79 11.65 14.66
N GLY A 147 0.68 12.26 15.05
CA GLY A 147 -0.50 12.43 14.19
C GLY A 147 -1.80 12.47 14.98
N TYR A 148 -2.90 12.56 14.24
CA TYR A 148 -4.26 12.52 14.77
C TYR A 148 -4.97 11.24 14.32
N PRO A 149 -5.84 10.64 15.16
CA PRO A 149 -6.63 9.47 14.79
C PRO A 149 -7.75 9.86 13.81
N THR A 150 -7.38 10.20 12.60
CA THR A 150 -8.26 10.63 11.51
C THR A 150 -7.91 9.87 10.23
N PHE A 151 -8.90 9.64 9.38
CA PHE A 151 -8.75 9.05 8.06
C PHE A 151 -8.84 10.08 6.93
N THR A 152 -8.75 11.36 7.27
CA THR A 152 -8.72 12.41 6.26
C THR A 152 -7.32 12.51 5.69
N ILE A 153 -7.21 12.28 4.38
CA ILE A 153 -5.98 12.45 3.62
C ILE A 153 -6.16 13.65 2.71
N CYS A 154 -5.36 14.67 2.95
CA CYS A 154 -5.35 15.88 2.13
C CYS A 154 -4.45 15.68 0.89
N SER A 155 -4.60 16.55 -0.10
CA SER A 155 -3.66 16.65 -1.20
C SER A 155 -2.28 17.12 -0.69
N ARG A 156 -1.26 16.97 -1.53
CA ARG A 156 0.13 17.40 -1.22
C ARG A 156 0.27 18.87 -0.83
N THR A 157 -0.72 19.69 -1.08
CA THR A 157 -0.72 21.14 -0.74
C THR A 157 -1.28 21.44 0.63
N GLY A 158 -1.78 20.45 1.36
CA GLY A 158 -2.35 20.58 2.69
C GLY A 158 -1.61 19.78 3.75
N GLU A 159 -2.05 19.90 4.99
CA GLU A 159 -1.60 19.05 6.09
C GLU A 159 -2.19 17.65 5.92
N GLY A 160 -1.33 16.62 5.80
CA GLY A 160 -1.77 15.23 5.66
C GLY A 160 -2.31 14.64 6.96
N LEU A 161 -1.87 15.17 8.10
CA LEU A 161 -2.33 14.79 9.44
C LEU A 161 -3.28 15.85 9.96
N THR A 162 -4.58 15.61 9.85
CA THR A 162 -5.61 16.61 10.15
C THR A 162 -6.38 16.30 11.44
N SER A 163 -6.94 17.35 12.02
CA SER A 163 -7.92 17.28 13.11
C SER A 163 -9.14 18.14 12.76
N ALA A 164 -10.18 18.11 13.58
CA ALA A 164 -11.35 18.97 13.38
C ALA A 164 -10.96 20.46 13.25
N LYS A 165 -9.91 20.90 13.96
CA LYS A 165 -9.39 22.27 13.87
C LYS A 165 -8.88 22.63 12.47
N SER A 166 -8.32 21.66 11.72
CA SER A 166 -7.79 21.88 10.37
C SER A 166 -8.87 22.35 9.37
N PHE A 167 -10.14 22.10 9.65
CA PHE A 167 -11.28 22.45 8.82
C PHE A 167 -12.03 23.70 9.30
N THR A 168 -11.48 24.42 10.27
CA THR A 168 -12.08 25.66 10.81
C THR A 168 -11.37 26.89 10.29
N LYS A 169 -12.06 28.02 10.26
CA LYS A 169 -11.47 29.34 9.96
C LYS A 169 -11.00 30.02 11.25
N SER A 170 -9.75 30.43 11.26
CA SER A 170 -9.26 31.34 12.27
C SER A 170 -9.78 32.76 11.99
N ARG A 171 -10.35 33.41 13.01
CA ARG A 171 -10.74 34.83 12.96
C ARG A 171 -10.02 35.59 14.08
N ARG A 172 -9.55 36.76 13.75
CA ARG A 172 -9.08 37.75 14.75
C ARG A 172 -10.17 38.77 14.92
N CYS A 173 -10.52 39.03 16.16
CA CYS A 173 -11.44 40.12 16.57
C CYS A 173 -10.61 41.30 17.05
#